data_9d2565694cfee6db5e1e2c8af619748e
#
_entry.id   9d2565694cfee6db5e1e2c8af619748e
#
_cell.length_a   1.000
_cell.length_b   1.000
_cell.length_c   1.000
_cell.angle_alpha   90.00
_cell.angle_beta   90.00
_cell.angle_gamma   90.00
#
_symmetry.space_group_name_H-M   'P 1'
#
loop_
_entity.id
_entity.type
_entity.pdbx_description
1 polymer ?
#
loop_
_entity_poly.entity_id
_entity_poly.type
_entity_poly.pdbx_seq_one_letter_code
_entity_poly.pdbx_strand_id
1 'polypeptide(L)'
;MDMNNVNIEEIVKQVLSGMTGNAPAAAAATSAPAAPAGNTIPKKARVAMMTEKKHFELQEYDLPEVGDDDILVKVEGCGVCGTDAHEYKNDPFGLIPVVLGHEGTGEIVKMGKNVKVDTAGKPVKVGDKVVTCMIFKDDPEITMFDLNKKNVGGADVYGLLPDDDVKFNGWFADYIFIRGGKFGSTFFNVSDLDLDSRILIEPCAVLVHAVERAKTTGILKFNSRVVVQGCGPIGLICIAILRTMGIENICAVDGNAKRLAFAKKMVYPSLLSKIRNRIFLV
;
A
#
# COMPACT_ATOMS: atom_id res chain seq x y z
N MET A 1 -16.75 -19.12 -3.42
CA MET A 1 -16.85 -17.68 -3.76
C MET A 1 -15.53 -17.30 -4.38
N ASP A 2 -15.61 -16.83 -5.58
CA ASP A 2 -14.43 -16.44 -6.35
C ASP A 2 -13.96 -15.08 -5.83
N MET A 3 -12.69 -14.97 -5.42
CA MET A 3 -12.10 -13.71 -4.91
C MET A 3 -12.00 -12.63 -5.98
N ASN A 4 -12.27 -12.95 -7.23
CA ASN A 4 -12.40 -11.97 -8.31
C ASN A 4 -13.51 -10.91 -8.06
N ASN A 5 -14.33 -11.09 -7.00
CA ASN A 5 -15.41 -10.18 -6.62
C ASN A 5 -15.21 -9.48 -5.26
N VAL A 6 -13.97 -9.42 -4.74
CA VAL A 6 -13.71 -8.59 -3.56
C VAL A 6 -13.72 -7.12 -3.99
N ASN A 7 -14.76 -6.41 -3.56
CA ASN A 7 -14.87 -4.97 -3.82
C ASN A 7 -13.94 -4.20 -2.87
N ILE A 8 -12.72 -3.95 -3.34
CA ILE A 8 -11.68 -3.22 -2.58
C ILE A 8 -12.18 -1.82 -2.21
N GLU A 9 -12.92 -1.15 -3.09
CA GLU A 9 -13.48 0.17 -2.84
C GLU A 9 -14.44 0.16 -1.63
N GLU A 10 -15.25 -0.87 -1.51
CA GLU A 10 -16.17 -1.01 -0.37
C GLU A 10 -15.40 -1.30 0.94
N ILE A 11 -14.35 -2.11 0.89
CA ILE A 11 -13.47 -2.36 2.02
C ILE A 11 -12.83 -1.06 2.49
N VAL A 12 -12.26 -0.30 1.57
CA VAL A 12 -11.59 0.96 1.87
C VAL A 12 -12.58 1.99 2.40
N LYS A 13 -13.77 2.13 1.80
CA LYS A 13 -14.84 3.00 2.32
C LYS A 13 -15.25 2.62 3.74
N GLN A 14 -15.33 1.31 4.05
CA GLN A 14 -15.64 0.85 5.41
C GLN A 14 -14.53 1.20 6.41
N VAL A 15 -13.25 1.03 6.04
CA VAL A 15 -12.11 1.43 6.86
C VAL A 15 -12.14 2.92 7.13
N LEU A 16 -12.28 3.74 6.09
CA LEU A 16 -12.29 5.20 6.20
C LEU A 16 -13.49 5.70 6.99
N SER A 17 -14.69 5.18 6.76
CA SER A 17 -15.89 5.57 7.52
C SER A 17 -15.77 5.25 9.03
N GLY A 18 -15.03 4.20 9.37
CA GLY A 18 -14.68 3.87 10.74
C GLY A 18 -13.68 4.86 11.37
N MET A 19 -12.80 5.45 10.56
CA MET A 19 -11.74 6.37 11.01
C MET A 19 -12.19 7.83 11.12
N THR A 20 -13.19 8.28 10.34
CA THR A 20 -13.64 9.68 10.28
C THR A 20 -14.55 10.13 11.44
N GLY A 21 -14.86 9.25 12.38
CA GLY A 21 -15.63 9.61 13.59
C GLY A 21 -14.76 10.30 14.65
N ASN A 22 -14.73 11.65 14.69
CA ASN A 22 -14.12 12.47 15.72
C ASN A 22 -12.63 12.17 16.05
N ALA A 23 -11.74 12.38 15.11
CA ALA A 23 -10.37 12.68 15.47
C ALA A 23 -10.30 14.12 16.03
N PRO A 24 -9.66 14.36 17.19
CA PRO A 24 -9.30 15.72 17.56
C PRO A 24 -8.42 16.27 16.43
N ALA A 25 -8.67 17.51 16.01
CA ALA A 25 -7.89 18.18 14.98
C ALA A 25 -6.41 17.96 15.25
N ALA A 26 -5.76 17.18 14.42
CA ALA A 26 -4.31 17.09 14.40
C ALA A 26 -3.83 18.53 14.20
N ALA A 27 -2.91 18.96 15.04
CA ALA A 27 -2.25 20.25 14.92
C ALA A 27 -1.86 20.41 13.44
N ALA A 28 -2.27 21.54 12.85
CA ALA A 28 -2.04 21.84 11.46
C ALA A 28 -0.57 21.57 11.13
N ALA A 29 -0.33 20.50 10.40
CA ALA A 29 0.93 20.31 9.73
C ALA A 29 1.10 21.56 8.87
N THR A 30 2.16 22.32 9.11
CA THR A 30 2.54 23.43 8.26
C THR A 30 2.51 22.92 6.83
N SER A 31 1.58 23.44 6.05
CA SER A 31 1.40 23.07 4.66
C SER A 31 2.76 23.15 3.95
N ALA A 32 3.24 22.00 3.46
CA ALA A 32 4.32 22.01 2.50
C ALA A 32 3.94 23.00 1.40
N PRO A 33 4.87 23.83 0.88
CA PRO A 33 4.55 24.80 -0.16
C PRO A 33 3.87 24.05 -1.31
N ALA A 34 2.68 24.53 -1.69
CA ALA A 34 1.92 23.99 -2.80
C ALA A 34 2.84 23.89 -4.02
N ALA A 35 2.91 22.72 -4.63
CA ALA A 35 3.62 22.55 -5.89
C ALA A 35 3.06 23.56 -6.90
N PRO A 36 3.90 24.21 -7.71
CA PRO A 36 3.45 25.18 -8.68
C PRO A 36 2.44 24.55 -9.64
N ALA A 37 1.30 25.18 -9.79
CA ALA A 37 0.27 24.82 -10.77
C ALA A 37 0.81 25.09 -12.18
N GLY A 38 1.51 24.12 -12.75
CA GLY A 38 2.02 24.15 -14.11
C GLY A 38 2.45 22.74 -14.50
N ASN A 39 1.97 22.25 -15.64
CA ASN A 39 2.21 20.89 -16.17
C ASN A 39 3.66 20.63 -16.62
N THR A 40 4.64 21.38 -16.15
CA THR A 40 6.06 21.18 -16.50
C THR A 40 6.72 20.31 -15.46
N ILE A 41 7.19 19.13 -15.89
CA ILE A 41 8.02 18.25 -15.08
C ILE A 41 9.33 19.01 -14.75
N PRO A 42 9.70 19.16 -13.47
CA PRO A 42 10.94 19.86 -13.11
C PRO A 42 12.15 19.07 -13.57
N LYS A 43 13.30 19.72 -13.66
CA LYS A 43 14.56 19.03 -13.96
C LYS A 43 15.02 18.18 -12.77
N LYS A 44 14.77 18.67 -11.55
CA LYS A 44 15.15 18.02 -10.30
C LYS A 44 13.95 17.83 -9.38
N ALA A 45 14.06 16.84 -8.51
CA ALA A 45 13.06 16.54 -7.51
C ALA A 45 13.71 16.04 -6.22
N ARG A 46 12.95 16.10 -5.12
CA ARG A 46 13.43 15.75 -3.80
C ARG A 46 13.08 14.32 -3.46
N VAL A 47 13.95 13.71 -2.67
CA VAL A 47 13.73 12.44 -2.00
C VAL A 47 14.03 12.60 -0.51
N ALA A 48 13.34 11.85 0.34
CA ALA A 48 13.72 11.68 1.74
C ALA A 48 14.65 10.47 1.82
N MET A 49 15.94 10.72 1.77
CA MET A 49 16.97 9.69 1.86
C MET A 49 17.26 9.34 3.32
N MET A 50 17.10 8.09 3.70
CA MET A 50 17.62 7.59 4.98
C MET A 50 19.11 7.31 4.81
N THR A 51 19.94 8.21 5.36
CA THR A 51 21.41 8.18 5.22
C THR A 51 22.10 7.44 6.35
N GLU A 52 21.42 7.36 7.50
CA GLU A 52 21.84 6.59 8.67
C GLU A 52 20.62 6.25 9.54
N LYS A 53 20.82 5.37 10.53
CA LYS A 53 19.76 5.00 11.47
C LYS A 53 19.21 6.22 12.18
N LYS A 54 17.88 6.34 12.20
CA LYS A 54 17.12 7.43 12.84
C LYS A 54 17.36 8.81 12.22
N HIS A 55 17.80 8.84 10.97
CA HIS A 55 18.06 10.08 10.28
C HIS A 55 17.62 10.04 8.82
N PHE A 56 16.83 11.05 8.41
CA PHE A 56 16.49 11.33 7.04
C PHE A 56 17.05 12.69 6.62
N GLU A 57 17.50 12.76 5.39
CA GLU A 57 17.88 13.99 4.73
C GLU A 57 17.01 14.23 3.50
N LEU A 58 16.55 15.46 3.33
CA LEU A 58 15.95 15.84 2.06
C LEU A 58 17.08 16.16 1.08
N GLN A 59 17.20 15.32 0.07
CA GLN A 59 18.20 15.46 -0.97
C GLN A 59 17.50 15.71 -2.31
N GLU A 60 18.16 16.43 -3.22
CA GLU A 60 17.62 16.78 -4.54
C GLU A 60 18.49 16.18 -5.64
N TYR A 61 17.86 15.49 -6.58
CA TYR A 61 18.53 14.84 -7.71
C TYR A 61 17.88 15.21 -9.03
N ASP A 62 18.63 15.13 -10.13
CA ASP A 62 18.07 15.21 -11.46
C ASP A 62 17.11 14.05 -11.68
N LEU A 63 15.93 14.34 -12.26
CA LEU A 63 14.98 13.29 -12.62
C LEU A 63 15.58 12.44 -13.75
N PRO A 64 15.43 11.10 -13.68
CA PRO A 64 15.95 10.21 -14.71
C PRO A 64 15.22 10.41 -16.06
N GLU A 65 15.92 10.13 -17.14
CA GLU A 65 15.27 10.05 -18.44
C GLU A 65 14.38 8.80 -18.51
N VAL A 66 13.16 9.00 -19.01
CA VAL A 66 12.19 7.91 -19.15
C VAL A 66 12.50 7.13 -20.42
N GLY A 67 12.95 5.90 -20.25
CA GLY A 67 13.19 4.93 -21.33
C GLY A 67 11.90 4.43 -21.96
N ASP A 68 12.04 3.58 -22.98
CA ASP A 68 10.92 3.10 -23.79
C ASP A 68 9.88 2.29 -22.99
N ASP A 69 10.28 1.65 -21.91
CA ASP A 69 9.46 0.75 -21.09
C ASP A 69 9.20 1.31 -19.67
N ASP A 70 9.72 2.51 -19.37
CA ASP A 70 9.69 3.09 -18.02
C ASP A 70 8.54 4.09 -17.85
N ILE A 71 8.20 4.41 -16.61
CA ILE A 71 7.28 5.48 -16.28
C ILE A 71 7.81 6.34 -15.14
N LEU A 72 7.54 7.65 -15.21
CA LEU A 72 7.75 8.60 -14.14
C LEU A 72 6.40 8.98 -13.54
N VAL A 73 6.29 8.83 -12.23
CA VAL A 73 5.06 9.06 -11.47
C VAL A 73 5.30 10.19 -10.49
N LYS A 74 4.46 11.23 -10.52
CA LYS A 74 4.42 12.27 -9.49
C LYS A 74 3.67 11.72 -8.28
N VAL A 75 4.31 11.71 -7.13
CA VAL A 75 3.73 11.18 -5.90
C VAL A 75 2.60 12.08 -5.41
N GLU A 76 1.47 11.50 -5.07
CA GLU A 76 0.34 12.18 -4.44
C GLU A 76 0.20 11.86 -2.96
N GLY A 77 0.64 10.67 -2.56
CA GLY A 77 0.63 10.25 -1.17
C GLY A 77 1.32 8.90 -0.97
N CYS A 78 1.75 8.66 0.26
CA CYS A 78 2.32 7.39 0.69
C CYS A 78 2.00 7.14 2.16
N GLY A 79 1.56 5.92 2.48
CA GLY A 79 1.45 5.44 3.85
C GLY A 79 2.83 5.24 4.47
N VAL A 80 2.87 5.14 5.79
CA VAL A 80 4.06 4.80 6.57
C VAL A 80 3.84 3.44 7.23
N CYS A 81 4.53 2.43 6.75
CA CYS A 81 4.44 1.06 7.25
C CYS A 81 5.25 0.87 8.54
N GLY A 82 4.90 -0.16 9.29
CA GLY A 82 5.74 -0.64 10.38
C GLY A 82 7.16 -1.02 9.93
N THR A 83 7.32 -1.51 8.71
CA THR A 83 8.61 -1.82 8.09
C THR A 83 9.47 -0.56 7.96
N ASP A 84 8.92 0.56 7.48
CA ASP A 84 9.66 1.83 7.39
C ASP A 84 10.16 2.29 8.77
N ALA A 85 9.32 2.12 9.81
CA ALA A 85 9.70 2.45 11.18
C ALA A 85 10.76 1.51 11.74
N HIS A 86 10.79 0.24 11.33
CA HIS A 86 11.84 -0.72 11.71
C HIS A 86 13.16 -0.42 11.02
N GLU A 87 13.12 -0.13 9.70
CA GLU A 87 14.31 0.30 8.95
C GLU A 87 14.89 1.58 9.54
N TYR A 88 14.05 2.60 9.77
CA TYR A 88 14.48 3.85 10.41
C TYR A 88 15.22 3.62 11.73
N LYS A 89 14.74 2.72 12.57
CA LYS A 89 15.33 2.49 13.90
C LYS A 89 16.59 1.63 13.88
N ASN A 90 16.59 0.57 13.09
CA ASN A 90 17.52 -0.54 13.25
C ASN A 90 18.22 -0.94 11.95
N ASP A 91 17.69 -0.58 10.77
CA ASP A 91 18.16 -1.02 9.46
C ASP A 91 18.36 -2.56 9.40
N PRO A 92 17.30 -3.34 9.71
CA PRO A 92 17.43 -4.80 9.80
C PRO A 92 17.76 -5.45 8.45
N PHE A 93 17.43 -4.79 7.33
CA PHE A 93 17.74 -5.30 5.99
C PHE A 93 19.06 -4.77 5.43
N GLY A 94 19.71 -3.81 6.11
CA GLY A 94 20.99 -3.23 5.67
C GLY A 94 20.83 -2.40 4.39
N LEU A 95 19.77 -1.59 4.29
CA LEU A 95 19.42 -0.86 3.07
C LEU A 95 20.06 0.52 2.97
N ILE A 96 20.62 1.06 4.06
CA ILE A 96 21.17 2.41 4.09
C ILE A 96 22.35 2.56 3.10
N PRO A 97 22.37 3.61 2.25
CA PRO A 97 21.32 4.64 2.07
C PRO A 97 20.12 4.15 1.26
N VAL A 98 18.91 4.64 1.59
CA VAL A 98 17.68 4.20 0.92
C VAL A 98 16.60 5.27 0.93
N VAL A 99 15.79 5.33 -0.12
CA VAL A 99 14.51 6.04 -0.14
C VAL A 99 13.41 5.05 0.20
N LEU A 100 12.85 5.17 1.41
CA LEU A 100 11.78 4.29 1.89
C LEU A 100 10.41 4.65 1.29
N GLY A 101 9.37 3.97 1.78
CA GLY A 101 7.97 4.15 1.38
C GLY A 101 7.57 3.19 0.27
N HIS A 102 6.63 2.30 0.58
CA HIS A 102 6.13 1.26 -0.34
C HIS A 102 4.60 1.21 -0.43
N GLU A 103 3.89 2.02 0.34
CA GLU A 103 2.42 2.15 0.35
C GLU A 103 1.98 3.41 -0.44
N GLY A 104 2.58 3.64 -1.62
CA GLY A 104 2.43 4.90 -2.34
C GLY A 104 1.53 4.85 -3.55
N THR A 105 1.07 6.05 -3.95
CA THR A 105 0.28 6.29 -5.17
C THR A 105 0.61 7.64 -5.77
N GLY A 106 0.41 7.78 -7.08
CA GLY A 106 0.65 9.01 -7.79
C GLY A 106 0.14 9.00 -9.23
N GLU A 107 0.42 10.08 -9.92
CA GLU A 107 0.01 10.32 -11.30
C GLU A 107 1.15 10.03 -12.27
N ILE A 108 0.90 9.27 -13.33
CA ILE A 108 1.84 9.13 -14.44
C ILE A 108 2.00 10.49 -15.12
N VAL A 109 3.20 11.05 -15.06
CA VAL A 109 3.52 12.34 -15.71
C VAL A 109 4.34 12.17 -17.00
N LYS A 110 5.04 11.05 -17.15
CA LYS A 110 5.77 10.69 -18.36
C LYS A 110 5.85 9.17 -18.48
N MET A 111 5.74 8.64 -19.68
CA MET A 111 5.80 7.20 -19.93
C MET A 111 6.51 6.90 -21.25
N GLY A 112 7.15 5.75 -21.28
CA GLY A 112 7.81 5.22 -22.46
C GLY A 112 6.83 4.77 -23.55
N LYS A 113 7.31 4.70 -24.79
CA LYS A 113 6.47 4.39 -25.95
C LYS A 113 5.92 2.96 -25.95
N ASN A 114 6.58 2.02 -25.26
CA ASN A 114 6.16 0.62 -25.21
C ASN A 114 5.14 0.35 -24.10
N VAL A 115 5.02 1.25 -23.12
CA VAL A 115 4.06 1.12 -22.03
C VAL A 115 2.65 1.38 -22.53
N LYS A 116 1.81 0.35 -22.59
CA LYS A 116 0.44 0.42 -23.10
C LYS A 116 -0.60 -0.03 -22.08
N VAL A 117 -0.21 -0.95 -21.22
CA VAL A 117 -1.06 -1.55 -20.21
C VAL A 117 -0.30 -1.70 -18.89
N ASP A 118 -1.04 -1.82 -17.81
CA ASP A 118 -0.51 -2.16 -16.50
C ASP A 118 -0.28 -3.68 -16.35
N THR A 119 0.13 -4.12 -15.16
CA THR A 119 0.35 -5.53 -14.82
C THR A 119 -0.88 -6.41 -15.03
N ALA A 120 -2.09 -5.86 -14.90
CA ALA A 120 -3.35 -6.57 -15.10
C ALA A 120 -3.86 -6.51 -16.54
N GLY A 121 -3.15 -5.82 -17.46
CA GLY A 121 -3.58 -5.63 -18.84
C GLY A 121 -4.55 -4.46 -19.05
N LYS A 122 -4.79 -3.62 -18.03
CA LYS A 122 -5.63 -2.42 -18.14
C LYS A 122 -4.86 -1.33 -18.89
N PRO A 123 -5.46 -0.69 -19.91
CA PRO A 123 -4.81 0.41 -20.64
C PRO A 123 -4.38 1.55 -19.74
N VAL A 124 -3.25 2.17 -20.08
CA VAL A 124 -2.68 3.29 -19.33
C VAL A 124 -2.25 4.44 -20.24
N LYS A 125 -2.30 5.65 -19.69
CA LYS A 125 -1.87 6.89 -20.32
C LYS A 125 -1.32 7.87 -19.28
N VAL A 126 -0.65 8.91 -19.73
CA VAL A 126 -0.27 10.05 -18.88
C VAL A 126 -1.52 10.64 -18.25
N GLY A 127 -1.44 10.97 -16.97
CA GLY A 127 -2.55 11.45 -16.13
C GLY A 127 -3.25 10.33 -15.34
N ASP A 128 -3.04 9.07 -15.67
CA ASP A 128 -3.60 7.97 -14.89
C ASP A 128 -2.92 7.85 -13.52
N LYS A 129 -3.71 7.40 -12.53
CA LYS A 129 -3.26 7.17 -11.17
C LYS A 129 -2.83 5.74 -11.00
N VAL A 130 -1.68 5.54 -10.36
CA VAL A 130 -1.10 4.20 -10.23
C VAL A 130 -0.59 3.93 -8.81
N VAL A 131 -0.51 2.64 -8.51
CA VAL A 131 0.22 2.07 -7.37
C VAL A 131 1.23 1.06 -7.90
N THR A 132 2.31 0.82 -7.17
CA THR A 132 3.28 -0.21 -7.56
C THR A 132 2.83 -1.60 -7.13
N CYS A 133 3.23 -2.61 -7.88
CA CYS A 133 3.19 -3.98 -7.43
C CYS A 133 4.13 -4.13 -6.22
N MET A 134 3.67 -4.83 -5.17
CA MET A 134 4.42 -4.97 -3.93
C MET A 134 5.71 -5.75 -4.11
N ILE A 135 5.65 -6.81 -4.87
CA ILE A 135 6.75 -7.75 -5.04
C ILE A 135 6.91 -8.02 -6.52
N PHE A 136 8.08 -7.75 -7.04
CA PHE A 136 8.44 -8.05 -8.41
C PHE A 136 9.80 -8.74 -8.47
N LYS A 137 10.12 -9.32 -9.59
CA LYS A 137 11.34 -10.08 -9.81
C LYS A 137 11.89 -9.83 -11.19
N ASP A 138 13.20 -9.98 -11.29
CA ASP A 138 13.90 -10.00 -12.56
C ASP A 138 13.58 -11.26 -13.39
N ASP A 139 13.09 -12.32 -12.76
CA ASP A 139 12.74 -13.58 -13.43
C ASP A 139 11.22 -13.78 -13.48
N PRO A 140 10.58 -13.66 -14.66
CA PRO A 140 9.14 -13.82 -14.83
C PRO A 140 8.64 -15.25 -14.57
N GLU A 141 9.52 -16.25 -14.53
CA GLU A 141 9.15 -17.64 -14.23
C GLU A 141 8.97 -17.91 -12.75
N ILE A 142 9.43 -16.98 -11.88
CA ILE A 142 9.32 -17.17 -10.45
C ILE A 142 7.99 -16.61 -9.94
N THR A 143 7.14 -17.51 -9.49
CA THR A 143 5.84 -17.16 -8.91
C THR A 143 5.96 -16.77 -7.44
N MET A 144 4.92 -16.11 -6.90
CA MET A 144 4.80 -15.82 -5.46
C MET A 144 4.98 -17.06 -4.56
N PHE A 145 4.67 -18.26 -5.07
CA PHE A 145 4.90 -19.53 -4.33
C PHE A 145 6.37 -19.88 -4.22
N ASP A 146 7.19 -19.45 -5.16
CA ASP A 146 8.62 -19.74 -5.17
C ASP A 146 9.40 -18.82 -4.23
N LEU A 147 8.84 -17.66 -3.85
CA LEU A 147 9.42 -16.75 -2.84
C LEU A 147 9.58 -17.39 -1.45
N ASN A 148 8.83 -18.45 -1.16
CA ASN A 148 8.96 -19.21 0.09
C ASN A 148 10.01 -20.32 0.01
N LYS A 149 10.59 -20.57 -1.15
CA LYS A 149 11.69 -21.55 -1.31
C LYS A 149 13.01 -20.86 -0.99
N LYS A 150 13.81 -21.48 -0.13
CA LYS A 150 15.18 -21.02 0.16
C LYS A 150 15.95 -20.86 -1.16
N ASN A 151 16.62 -19.74 -1.33
CA ASN A 151 17.49 -19.38 -2.45
C ASN A 151 16.84 -18.67 -3.63
N VAL A 152 15.60 -18.21 -3.50
CA VAL A 152 15.13 -17.20 -4.43
C VAL A 152 15.66 -15.86 -3.92
N GLY A 153 16.52 -15.20 -4.69
CA GLY A 153 17.04 -13.86 -4.37
C GLY A 153 15.92 -12.94 -3.91
N GLY A 154 16.20 -12.01 -3.02
CA GLY A 154 15.21 -11.20 -2.34
C GLY A 154 14.15 -10.64 -3.31
N ALA A 155 12.93 -10.56 -2.84
CA ALA A 155 11.88 -9.90 -3.59
C ALA A 155 12.20 -8.41 -3.65
N ASP A 156 12.27 -7.84 -4.85
CA ASP A 156 12.44 -6.42 -5.03
C ASP A 156 11.12 -5.70 -4.73
N VAL A 157 11.19 -4.63 -3.94
CA VAL A 157 10.04 -3.80 -3.54
C VAL A 157 10.45 -2.34 -3.65
N TYR A 158 9.72 -1.53 -4.41
CA TYR A 158 9.94 -0.08 -4.40
C TYR A 158 9.79 0.46 -2.99
N GLY A 159 10.77 1.24 -2.54
CA GLY A 159 10.87 1.73 -1.15
C GLY A 159 11.67 0.82 -0.22
N LEU A 160 12.12 -0.35 -0.69
CA LEU A 160 13.05 -1.24 0.01
C LEU A 160 14.19 -1.71 -0.92
N LEU A 161 14.37 -1.04 -2.04
CA LEU A 161 15.49 -1.25 -2.95
C LEU A 161 16.72 -0.52 -2.42
N PRO A 162 17.90 -1.15 -2.47
CA PRO A 162 19.16 -0.46 -2.18
C PRO A 162 19.32 0.76 -3.07
N ASP A 163 20.05 1.75 -2.57
CA ASP A 163 20.41 2.91 -3.36
C ASP A 163 21.30 2.49 -4.54
N ASP A 164 20.95 2.98 -5.73
CA ASP A 164 21.68 2.77 -6.96
C ASP A 164 21.79 4.10 -7.75
N ASP A 165 22.08 4.03 -9.04
CA ASP A 165 22.18 5.21 -9.90
C ASP A 165 20.84 5.96 -10.03
N VAL A 166 19.71 5.30 -9.72
CA VAL A 166 18.37 5.90 -9.75
C VAL A 166 17.87 6.12 -8.33
N LYS A 167 17.86 7.38 -7.88
CA LYS A 167 17.50 7.78 -6.51
C LYS A 167 15.99 7.78 -6.23
N PHE A 168 15.15 7.51 -7.21
CA PHE A 168 13.68 7.58 -7.13
C PHE A 168 13.06 6.19 -7.03
N ASN A 169 13.61 5.36 -6.14
CA ASN A 169 13.21 3.96 -5.95
C ASN A 169 12.17 3.73 -4.83
N GLY A 170 11.72 4.79 -4.15
CA GLY A 170 10.76 4.72 -3.06
C GLY A 170 9.78 5.88 -3.12
N TRP A 171 8.64 5.72 -2.44
CA TRP A 171 7.56 6.67 -2.46
C TRP A 171 7.75 7.87 -1.50
N PHE A 172 8.77 7.86 -0.64
CA PHE A 172 9.11 9.05 0.17
C PHE A 172 9.91 10.05 -0.66
N ALA A 173 9.31 10.48 -1.77
CA ALA A 173 9.90 11.38 -2.75
C ALA A 173 8.80 12.22 -3.42
N ASP A 174 9.20 13.29 -4.15
CA ASP A 174 8.26 14.05 -5.00
C ASP A 174 7.83 13.24 -6.24
N TYR A 175 8.70 12.33 -6.69
CA TYR A 175 8.47 11.44 -7.84
C TYR A 175 9.00 10.04 -7.54
N ILE A 176 8.42 9.03 -8.17
CA ILE A 176 8.97 7.68 -8.23
C ILE A 176 9.22 7.29 -9.69
N PHE A 177 10.30 6.57 -9.92
CA PHE A 177 10.67 6.08 -11.24
C PHE A 177 10.49 4.57 -11.32
N ILE A 178 9.47 4.13 -12.06
CA ILE A 178 9.15 2.71 -12.25
C ILE A 178 9.88 2.22 -13.49
N ARG A 179 10.83 1.32 -13.27
CA ARG A 179 11.76 0.82 -14.27
C ARG A 179 11.23 -0.43 -14.96
N GLY A 180 10.29 -0.23 -15.90
CA GLY A 180 9.69 -1.33 -16.65
C GLY A 180 10.70 -2.08 -17.54
N GLY A 181 11.74 -1.40 -18.05
CA GLY A 181 12.83 -2.01 -18.79
C GLY A 181 13.69 -2.96 -17.95
N LYS A 182 13.74 -2.76 -16.61
CA LYS A 182 14.49 -3.63 -15.70
C LYS A 182 13.61 -4.71 -15.06
N PHE A 183 12.41 -4.34 -14.60
CA PHE A 183 11.56 -5.17 -13.75
C PHE A 183 10.26 -5.61 -14.42
N GLY A 184 10.02 -5.21 -15.68
CA GLY A 184 8.74 -5.41 -16.35
C GLY A 184 7.65 -4.46 -15.86
N SER A 185 6.41 -4.72 -16.27
CA SER A 185 5.26 -3.95 -15.79
C SER A 185 4.99 -4.28 -14.33
N THR A 186 5.25 -3.33 -13.43
CA THR A 186 5.19 -3.52 -11.97
C THR A 186 4.26 -2.51 -11.30
N PHE A 187 3.16 -2.16 -11.96
CA PHE A 187 2.20 -1.19 -11.47
C PHE A 187 0.77 -1.52 -11.91
N PHE A 188 -0.22 -0.94 -11.23
CA PHE A 188 -1.63 -1.07 -11.52
C PHE A 188 -2.28 0.30 -11.72
N ASN A 189 -3.13 0.42 -12.74
CA ASN A 189 -3.96 1.61 -12.96
C ASN A 189 -5.18 1.60 -12.02
N VAL A 190 -5.21 2.57 -11.13
CA VAL A 190 -6.21 2.75 -10.07
C VAL A 190 -6.90 4.11 -10.14
N SER A 191 -7.04 4.66 -11.35
CA SER A 191 -7.57 6.01 -11.60
C SER A 191 -9.04 6.18 -11.17
N ASP A 192 -9.76 5.09 -11.01
CA ASP A 192 -11.16 5.04 -10.55
C ASP A 192 -11.33 5.15 -9.04
N LEU A 193 -10.22 5.15 -8.27
CA LEU A 193 -10.23 5.27 -6.82
C LEU A 193 -9.80 6.67 -6.35
N ASP A 194 -10.35 7.12 -5.23
CA ASP A 194 -9.88 8.33 -4.54
C ASP A 194 -8.50 8.12 -3.89
N LEU A 195 -7.85 9.21 -3.47
CA LEU A 195 -6.50 9.17 -2.92
C LEU A 195 -6.39 8.28 -1.68
N ASP A 196 -7.34 8.38 -0.75
CA ASP A 196 -7.30 7.63 0.50
C ASP A 196 -7.44 6.12 0.22
N SER A 197 -8.31 5.76 -0.73
CA SER A 197 -8.46 4.38 -1.19
C SER A 197 -7.20 3.85 -1.83
N ARG A 198 -6.53 4.65 -2.66
CA ARG A 198 -5.30 4.26 -3.35
C ARG A 198 -4.15 3.97 -2.39
N ILE A 199 -3.98 4.79 -1.34
CA ILE A 199 -2.95 4.59 -0.31
C ILE A 199 -3.16 3.28 0.46
N LEU A 200 -4.41 2.83 0.61
CA LEU A 200 -4.72 1.61 1.34
C LEU A 200 -4.64 0.33 0.49
N ILE A 201 -4.35 0.41 -0.82
CA ILE A 201 -4.29 -0.77 -1.70
C ILE A 201 -3.20 -1.73 -1.25
N GLU A 202 -2.01 -1.22 -0.96
CA GLU A 202 -0.89 -2.05 -0.53
C GLU A 202 -1.21 -2.83 0.76
N PRO A 203 -1.54 -2.19 1.89
CA PRO A 203 -1.88 -2.94 3.09
C PRO A 203 -3.12 -3.83 2.91
N CYS A 204 -4.07 -3.49 2.04
CA CYS A 204 -5.17 -4.39 1.67
C CYS A 204 -4.65 -5.62 0.93
N ALA A 205 -3.71 -5.49 0.01
CA ALA A 205 -3.14 -6.61 -0.73
C ALA A 205 -2.44 -7.61 0.19
N VAL A 206 -1.72 -7.12 1.20
CA VAL A 206 -1.09 -7.96 2.24
C VAL A 206 -2.15 -8.82 2.95
N LEU A 207 -3.27 -8.21 3.34
CA LEU A 207 -4.33 -8.91 4.05
C LEU A 207 -5.14 -9.85 3.15
N VAL A 208 -5.40 -9.47 1.89
CA VAL A 208 -6.02 -10.36 0.90
C VAL A 208 -5.17 -11.62 0.74
N HIS A 209 -3.85 -11.46 0.59
CA HIS A 209 -2.93 -12.60 0.50
C HIS A 209 -2.99 -13.49 1.76
N ALA A 210 -2.96 -12.90 2.95
CA ALA A 210 -3.04 -13.66 4.21
C ALA A 210 -4.35 -14.44 4.34
N VAL A 211 -5.48 -13.82 3.99
CA VAL A 211 -6.81 -14.46 4.02
C VAL A 211 -6.91 -15.57 2.98
N GLU A 212 -6.38 -15.37 1.75
CA GLU A 212 -6.34 -16.42 0.73
C GLU A 212 -5.54 -17.63 1.21
N ARG A 213 -4.38 -17.41 1.83
CA ARG A 213 -3.61 -18.51 2.44
C ARG A 213 -4.41 -19.24 3.53
N ALA A 214 -5.14 -18.52 4.38
CA ALA A 214 -6.02 -19.14 5.37
C ALA A 214 -7.13 -19.97 4.72
N LYS A 215 -7.70 -19.51 3.60
CA LYS A 215 -8.70 -20.27 2.84
C LYS A 215 -8.15 -21.57 2.26
N THR A 216 -6.92 -21.57 1.72
CA THR A 216 -6.30 -22.78 1.14
C THR A 216 -6.14 -23.90 2.16
N THR A 217 -6.08 -23.60 3.46
CA THR A 217 -6.03 -24.61 4.53
C THR A 217 -7.37 -25.33 4.76
N GLY A 218 -8.47 -24.82 4.18
CA GLY A 218 -9.83 -25.30 4.41
C GLY A 218 -10.42 -24.97 5.79
N ILE A 219 -9.66 -24.28 6.65
CA ILE A 219 -10.09 -23.91 8.01
C ILE A 219 -11.04 -22.70 7.97
N LEU A 220 -10.76 -21.72 7.08
CA LEU A 220 -11.55 -20.50 6.98
C LEU A 220 -12.79 -20.71 6.10
N LYS A 221 -13.98 -20.68 6.71
CA LYS A 221 -15.29 -20.85 6.07
C LYS A 221 -16.19 -19.68 6.47
N PHE A 222 -17.30 -19.47 5.74
CA PHE A 222 -18.25 -18.37 6.01
C PHE A 222 -18.82 -18.39 7.45
N ASN A 223 -18.94 -19.56 8.07
CA ASN A 223 -19.42 -19.76 9.44
C ASN A 223 -18.30 -19.87 10.49
N SER A 224 -17.06 -19.61 10.11
CA SER A 224 -15.92 -19.64 11.03
C SER A 224 -16.06 -18.59 12.12
N ARG A 225 -15.53 -18.91 13.31
CA ARG A 225 -15.27 -17.93 14.36
C ARG A 225 -13.83 -17.47 14.21
N VAL A 226 -13.65 -16.18 14.01
CA VAL A 226 -12.33 -15.59 13.76
C VAL A 226 -11.96 -14.62 14.88
N VAL A 227 -10.75 -14.75 15.40
CA VAL A 227 -10.17 -13.80 16.35
C VAL A 227 -9.14 -12.95 15.60
N VAL A 228 -9.34 -11.63 15.63
CA VAL A 228 -8.38 -10.66 15.09
C VAL A 228 -7.69 -9.99 16.27
N GLN A 229 -6.43 -10.35 16.48
CA GLN A 229 -5.60 -9.77 17.53
C GLN A 229 -4.82 -8.57 16.99
N GLY A 230 -5.07 -7.40 17.59
CA GLY A 230 -4.58 -6.12 17.12
C GLY A 230 -5.61 -5.40 16.23
N CYS A 231 -6.06 -4.21 16.66
CA CYS A 231 -7.00 -3.36 15.93
C CYS A 231 -6.33 -2.07 15.42
N GLY A 232 -5.07 -2.17 15.00
CA GLY A 232 -4.39 -1.17 14.19
C GLY A 232 -4.89 -1.20 12.74
N PRO A 233 -4.28 -0.43 11.82
CA PRO A 233 -4.70 -0.39 10.42
C PRO A 233 -4.86 -1.78 9.80
N ILE A 234 -3.87 -2.65 9.93
CA ILE A 234 -3.88 -4.02 9.41
C ILE A 234 -5.03 -4.84 10.00
N GLY A 235 -5.26 -4.81 11.32
CA GLY A 235 -6.37 -5.53 11.94
C GLY A 235 -7.73 -5.03 11.50
N LEU A 236 -7.90 -3.72 11.32
CA LEU A 236 -9.14 -3.13 10.83
C LEU A 236 -9.41 -3.53 9.37
N ILE A 237 -8.41 -3.51 8.51
CA ILE A 237 -8.52 -3.99 7.13
C ILE A 237 -8.89 -5.48 7.11
N CYS A 238 -8.25 -6.31 7.96
CA CYS A 238 -8.59 -7.72 8.10
C CYS A 238 -10.07 -7.93 8.45
N ILE A 239 -10.59 -7.18 9.42
CA ILE A 239 -12.00 -7.22 9.80
C ILE A 239 -12.89 -6.86 8.61
N ALA A 240 -12.56 -5.80 7.87
CA ALA A 240 -13.32 -5.39 6.68
C ALA A 240 -13.34 -6.50 5.62
N ILE A 241 -12.20 -7.10 5.29
CA ILE A 241 -12.09 -8.20 4.32
C ILE A 241 -12.93 -9.40 4.78
N LEU A 242 -12.80 -9.84 6.02
CA LEU A 242 -13.59 -10.94 6.57
C LEU A 242 -15.08 -10.68 6.48
N ARG A 243 -15.51 -9.43 6.72
CA ARG A 243 -16.91 -9.01 6.59
C ARG A 243 -17.40 -9.08 5.15
N THR A 244 -16.62 -8.62 4.17
CA THR A 244 -17.00 -8.73 2.75
C THR A 244 -17.12 -10.18 2.27
N MET A 245 -16.40 -11.10 2.93
CA MET A 245 -16.53 -12.55 2.70
C MET A 245 -17.75 -13.18 3.36
N GLY A 246 -18.57 -12.41 4.09
CA GLY A 246 -19.73 -12.91 4.81
C GLY A 246 -19.42 -13.58 6.15
N ILE A 247 -18.19 -13.43 6.68
CA ILE A 247 -17.84 -13.94 8.00
C ILE A 247 -18.35 -12.94 9.05
N GLU A 248 -19.32 -13.38 9.85
CA GLU A 248 -19.96 -12.53 10.85
C GLU A 248 -19.41 -12.71 12.27
N ASN A 249 -18.90 -13.89 12.58
CA ASN A 249 -18.42 -14.23 13.92
C ASN A 249 -16.95 -13.78 14.09
N ILE A 250 -16.75 -12.48 14.25
CA ILE A 250 -15.41 -11.89 14.42
C ILE A 250 -15.29 -11.35 15.85
N CYS A 251 -14.23 -11.79 16.55
CA CYS A 251 -13.80 -11.26 17.84
C CYS A 251 -12.54 -10.41 17.63
N ALA A 252 -12.61 -9.13 17.92
CA ALA A 252 -11.47 -8.22 17.83
C ALA A 252 -10.87 -7.99 19.22
N VAL A 253 -9.56 -8.11 19.35
CA VAL A 253 -8.81 -7.98 20.60
C VAL A 253 -7.72 -6.92 20.45
N ASP A 254 -7.69 -5.93 21.34
CA ASP A 254 -6.65 -4.90 21.42
C ASP A 254 -6.57 -4.35 22.86
N GLY A 255 -5.40 -3.95 23.30
CA GLY A 255 -5.20 -3.25 24.59
C GLY A 255 -5.64 -1.79 24.57
N ASN A 256 -5.95 -1.21 23.40
CA ASN A 256 -6.31 0.19 23.23
C ASN A 256 -7.83 0.34 23.02
N ALA A 257 -8.51 0.96 23.99
CA ALA A 257 -9.96 1.14 23.94
C ALA A 257 -10.45 1.95 22.71
N LYS A 258 -9.66 2.92 22.22
CA LYS A 258 -10.02 3.70 21.02
C LYS A 258 -10.00 2.81 19.78
N ARG A 259 -8.97 1.95 19.62
CA ARG A 259 -8.89 0.99 18.51
C ARG A 259 -10.03 -0.02 18.54
N LEU A 260 -10.37 -0.54 19.71
CA LEU A 260 -11.53 -1.42 19.87
C LEU A 260 -12.85 -0.73 19.49
N ALA A 261 -13.01 0.56 19.81
CA ALA A 261 -14.18 1.33 19.40
C ALA A 261 -14.30 1.45 17.87
N PHE A 262 -13.17 1.58 17.14
CA PHE A 262 -13.16 1.54 15.68
C PHE A 262 -13.50 0.14 15.14
N ALA A 263 -12.86 -0.90 15.66
CA ALA A 263 -13.17 -2.27 15.29
C ALA A 263 -14.65 -2.60 15.48
N LYS A 264 -15.25 -2.14 16.58
CA LYS A 264 -16.67 -2.31 16.85
C LYS A 264 -17.56 -1.68 15.77
N LYS A 265 -17.23 -0.47 15.32
CA LYS A 265 -17.97 0.19 14.22
C LYS A 265 -17.91 -0.59 12.92
N MET A 266 -16.79 -1.24 12.63
CA MET A 266 -16.60 -2.03 11.40
C MET A 266 -17.31 -3.39 11.48
N VAL A 267 -17.32 -4.02 12.64
CA VAL A 267 -18.03 -5.29 12.86
C VAL A 267 -19.55 -5.08 12.81
N TYR A 268 -20.04 -3.92 13.23
CA TYR A 268 -21.46 -3.57 13.25
C TYR A 268 -21.76 -2.31 12.43
N PRO A 269 -21.84 -2.37 11.10
CA PRO A 269 -22.42 -1.28 10.32
C PRO A 269 -23.89 -1.05 10.78
N SER A 270 -24.31 0.18 10.82
CA SER A 270 -25.61 0.61 11.40
C SER A 270 -26.86 -0.11 10.88
N LEU A 271 -26.78 -0.79 9.74
CA LEU A 271 -27.87 -1.57 9.17
C LEU A 271 -28.07 -2.92 9.87
N LEU A 272 -27.04 -3.47 10.51
CA LEU A 272 -27.08 -4.75 11.23
C LEU A 272 -27.28 -4.57 12.76
N SER A 273 -27.21 -3.34 13.28
CA SER A 273 -27.47 -3.07 14.70
C SER A 273 -28.92 -3.41 15.14
N LYS A 274 -29.83 -3.64 14.19
CA LYS A 274 -31.18 -4.12 14.46
C LYS A 274 -31.30 -5.64 14.60
N ILE A 275 -30.26 -6.40 14.23
CA ILE A 275 -30.22 -7.86 14.38
C ILE A 275 -29.14 -8.24 15.41
N ARG A 276 -29.34 -7.83 16.61
CA ARG A 276 -28.98 -8.31 17.96
C ARG A 276 -27.72 -9.15 18.25
N ASN A 277 -26.90 -8.52 19.10
CA ASN A 277 -26.53 -9.08 20.46
C ASN A 277 -25.96 -10.49 20.51
N ARG A 278 -24.82 -10.79 19.89
CA ARG A 278 -23.96 -11.91 20.34
C ARG A 278 -22.55 -11.82 19.79
N ILE A 279 -21.86 -10.74 20.05
CA ILE A 279 -20.42 -10.73 19.90
C ILE A 279 -19.85 -10.03 21.13
N PHE A 280 -19.09 -10.78 21.90
CA PHE A 280 -18.36 -10.26 23.04
C PHE A 280 -17.08 -9.62 22.50
N LEU A 281 -16.96 -8.31 22.67
CA LEU A 281 -15.70 -7.61 22.67
C LEU A 281 -15.15 -7.72 24.09
N VAL A 282 -14.05 -8.40 24.26
CA VAL A 282 -13.30 -8.45 25.54
C VAL A 282 -12.23 -7.38 25.50
#